data_142530635e3d26f2fb24ea9cacaca7eb
#
_entry.id   142530635e3d26f2fb24ea9cacaca7eb
#
_cell.length_a   1.000
_cell.length_b   1.000
_cell.length_c   1.000
_cell.angle_alpha   90.00
_cell.angle_beta   90.00
_cell.angle_gamma   90.00
#
_symmetry.space_group_name_H-M   'P 1'
#
loop_
_entity.id
_entity.type
_entity.pdbx_description
1 polymer ?
#
loop_
_entity_poly.entity_id
_entity_poly.type
_entity_poly.pdbx_seq_one_letter_code
_entity_poly.pdbx_strand_id
1 'polypeptide(L)'
;MKFYVLYNSIAGQGKAEEVANSIHTQLDGEVVGLADMTKITNYSAFLSDKSDCSLVICGGDGTLNRFVNDTLQIELDNEIYYCATGSGNDFLRDVGGEAGKPIKITEYLKDLPTVEVCGKTSCFINGVGYGIDGYCCEEGDRLRAAGEKNINYTSIAIKGLLFHYKPTNATVTVDGVEHKYKKVWIAPTMNGR
;
A
#
# COMPACT_ATOMS: atom_id res chain seq x y z
N MET A 1 -5.82 26.24 3.88
CA MET A 1 -4.97 25.23 3.21
C MET A 1 -5.75 24.69 2.01
N LYS A 2 -5.09 24.32 0.91
CA LYS A 2 -5.75 23.67 -0.24
C LYS A 2 -5.44 22.18 -0.21
N PHE A 3 -6.44 21.37 -0.48
CA PHE A 3 -6.31 19.92 -0.53
C PHE A 3 -6.73 19.38 -1.90
N TYR A 4 -5.96 18.44 -2.42
CA TYR A 4 -6.35 17.64 -3.58
C TYR A 4 -6.50 16.18 -3.14
N VAL A 5 -7.66 15.58 -3.38
CA VAL A 5 -7.99 14.25 -2.89
C VAL A 5 -7.78 13.23 -3.99
N LEU A 6 -6.99 12.21 -3.69
CA LEU A 6 -6.73 11.05 -4.54
C LEU A 6 -7.40 9.83 -3.93
N TYR A 7 -8.24 9.14 -4.66
CA TYR A 7 -8.90 7.94 -4.18
C TYR A 7 -8.72 6.77 -5.15
N ASN A 8 -8.87 5.56 -4.64
CA ASN A 8 -8.82 4.37 -5.46
C ASN A 8 -10.24 3.77 -5.55
N SER A 9 -10.89 3.96 -6.70
CA SER A 9 -12.29 3.53 -6.92
C SER A 9 -12.53 2.04 -6.76
N ILE A 10 -11.50 1.21 -6.92
CA ILE A 10 -11.58 -0.24 -6.74
C ILE A 10 -11.22 -0.71 -5.33
N ALA A 11 -10.76 0.19 -4.45
CA ALA A 11 -10.41 -0.13 -3.08
C ALA A 11 -11.64 -0.13 -2.16
N GLY A 12 -11.66 -1.04 -1.19
CA GLY A 12 -12.68 -1.08 -0.14
C GLY A 12 -14.12 -1.20 -0.66
N GLN A 13 -14.33 -1.83 -1.82
CA GLN A 13 -15.65 -1.98 -2.46
C GLN A 13 -16.34 -0.65 -2.77
N GLY A 14 -15.57 0.38 -3.17
CA GLY A 14 -16.08 1.72 -3.49
C GLY A 14 -16.13 2.69 -2.31
N LYS A 15 -15.86 2.25 -1.09
CA LYS A 15 -15.83 3.13 0.11
C LYS A 15 -14.82 4.27 0.01
N ALA A 16 -13.73 4.07 -0.73
CA ALA A 16 -12.72 5.12 -0.90
C ALA A 16 -13.26 6.35 -1.64
N GLU A 17 -14.10 6.15 -2.65
CA GLU A 17 -14.75 7.22 -3.38
C GLU A 17 -15.80 7.95 -2.52
N GLU A 18 -16.61 7.20 -1.76
CA GLU A 18 -17.60 7.76 -0.84
C GLU A 18 -16.93 8.64 0.23
N VAL A 19 -15.86 8.13 0.85
CA VAL A 19 -15.08 8.89 1.83
C VAL A 19 -14.43 10.11 1.18
N ALA A 20 -13.84 9.98 0.00
CA ALA A 20 -13.21 11.10 -0.71
C ALA A 20 -14.21 12.23 -0.99
N ASN A 21 -15.45 11.91 -1.35
CA ASN A 21 -16.50 12.89 -1.60
C ASN A 21 -16.97 13.63 -0.32
N SER A 22 -16.86 12.98 0.85
CA SER A 22 -17.28 13.55 2.13
C SER A 22 -16.16 14.16 2.98
N ILE A 23 -14.89 13.94 2.59
CA ILE A 23 -13.71 14.24 3.41
C ILE A 23 -13.54 15.75 3.70
N HIS A 24 -14.12 16.62 2.86
CA HIS A 24 -14.06 18.08 3.03
C HIS A 24 -14.58 18.54 4.40
N THR A 25 -15.45 17.77 5.03
CA THR A 25 -15.98 18.08 6.38
C THR A 25 -14.97 17.83 7.50
N GLN A 26 -13.87 17.13 7.19
CA GLN A 26 -12.86 16.70 8.16
C GLN A 26 -11.51 17.41 7.95
N LEU A 27 -11.38 18.19 6.88
CA LEU A 27 -10.15 18.91 6.53
C LEU A 27 -10.29 20.37 6.92
N ASP A 28 -9.22 20.93 7.50
CA ASP A 28 -9.14 22.35 7.81
C ASP A 28 -8.64 23.13 6.57
N GLY A 29 -9.51 23.22 5.57
CA GLY A 29 -9.19 23.90 4.32
C GLY A 29 -10.14 23.53 3.17
N GLU A 30 -9.81 24.04 1.99
CA GLU A 30 -10.60 23.87 0.78
C GLU A 30 -10.17 22.63 0.01
N VAL A 31 -11.11 21.76 -0.35
CA VAL A 31 -10.86 20.67 -1.31
C VAL A 31 -11.05 21.23 -2.72
N VAL A 32 -9.94 21.44 -3.42
CA VAL A 32 -9.91 22.04 -4.76
C VAL A 32 -10.10 21.02 -5.90
N GLY A 33 -10.02 19.74 -5.60
CA GLY A 33 -10.27 18.69 -6.60
C GLY A 33 -10.19 17.28 -6.05
N LEU A 34 -10.76 16.36 -6.82
CA LEU A 34 -10.71 14.91 -6.58
C LEU A 34 -10.28 14.19 -7.85
N ALA A 35 -9.50 13.11 -7.70
CA ALA A 35 -9.14 12.24 -8.81
C ALA A 35 -9.09 10.77 -8.40
N ASP A 36 -9.55 9.93 -9.31
CA ASP A 36 -9.39 8.47 -9.21
C ASP A 36 -7.98 8.07 -9.63
N MET A 37 -7.21 7.56 -8.69
CA MET A 37 -5.83 7.12 -8.89
C MET A 37 -5.70 6.02 -9.96
N THR A 38 -6.75 5.24 -10.19
CA THR A 38 -6.73 4.16 -11.20
C THR A 38 -6.68 4.71 -12.62
N LYS A 39 -7.01 5.99 -12.81
CA LYS A 39 -7.03 6.68 -14.10
C LYS A 39 -5.80 7.55 -14.34
N ILE A 40 -4.94 7.73 -13.33
CA ILE A 40 -3.71 8.52 -13.46
C ILE A 40 -2.63 7.63 -14.08
N THR A 41 -2.20 7.97 -15.28
CA THR A 41 -1.15 7.24 -16.01
C THR A 41 0.22 7.90 -15.90
N ASN A 42 0.28 9.18 -15.55
CA ASN A 42 1.50 9.95 -15.39
C ASN A 42 1.36 10.92 -14.21
N TYR A 43 1.91 10.54 -13.07
CA TYR A 43 1.85 11.36 -11.85
C TYR A 43 2.65 12.66 -11.95
N SER A 44 3.78 12.69 -12.66
CA SER A 44 4.58 13.89 -12.84
C SER A 44 3.76 14.98 -13.58
N ALA A 45 3.12 14.61 -14.68
CA ALA A 45 2.26 15.54 -15.42
C ALA A 45 1.00 15.92 -14.61
N PHE A 46 0.42 14.94 -13.89
CA PHE A 46 -0.79 15.17 -13.10
C PHE A 46 -0.57 16.12 -11.91
N LEU A 47 0.60 16.06 -11.27
CA LEU A 47 0.92 16.84 -10.08
C LEU A 47 1.58 18.20 -10.40
N SER A 48 1.97 18.45 -11.64
CA SER A 48 2.74 19.63 -12.06
C SER A 48 2.10 20.98 -11.71
N ASP A 49 0.78 21.03 -11.63
CA ASP A 49 -0.01 22.24 -11.29
C ASP A 49 -0.60 22.20 -9.87
N LYS A 50 -0.16 21.28 -9.02
CA LYS A 50 -0.71 21.03 -7.68
C LYS A 50 0.31 21.16 -6.56
N SER A 51 1.43 21.83 -6.82
CA SER A 51 2.51 22.02 -5.83
C SER A 51 2.08 22.85 -4.61
N ASP A 52 1.02 23.66 -4.74
CA ASP A 52 0.45 24.44 -3.63
C ASP A 52 -0.63 23.70 -2.83
N CYS A 53 -0.92 22.46 -3.18
CA CYS A 53 -1.92 21.63 -2.52
C CYS A 53 -1.29 20.58 -1.60
N SER A 54 -1.92 20.28 -0.48
CA SER A 54 -1.70 19.03 0.24
C SER A 54 -2.46 17.91 -0.44
N LEU A 55 -1.86 16.72 -0.53
CA LEU A 55 -2.49 15.56 -1.15
C LEU A 55 -3.13 14.67 -0.07
N VAL A 56 -4.35 14.23 -0.28
CA VAL A 56 -5.03 13.29 0.62
C VAL A 56 -5.26 11.98 -0.11
N ILE A 57 -4.64 10.91 0.37
CA ILE A 57 -4.75 9.58 -0.23
C ILE A 57 -5.85 8.80 0.48
N CYS A 58 -6.97 8.53 -0.21
CA CYS A 58 -8.09 7.73 0.31
C CYS A 58 -8.03 6.32 -0.24
N GLY A 59 -7.81 5.33 0.63
CA GLY A 59 -7.69 3.93 0.22
C GLY A 59 -7.21 3.03 1.34
N GLY A 60 -6.85 1.79 1.02
CA GLY A 60 -6.17 0.87 1.94
C GLY A 60 -4.65 0.94 1.81
N ASP A 61 -3.93 0.11 2.59
CA ASP A 61 -2.46 0.03 2.58
C ASP A 61 -1.90 -0.21 1.17
N GLY A 62 -2.54 -1.07 0.37
CA GLY A 62 -2.14 -1.30 -1.03
C GLY A 62 -2.28 -0.06 -1.92
N THR A 63 -3.26 0.82 -1.64
CA THR A 63 -3.43 2.09 -2.36
C THR A 63 -2.29 3.06 -2.02
N LEU A 64 -1.96 3.18 -0.74
CA LEU A 64 -0.85 4.02 -0.28
C LEU A 64 0.49 3.49 -0.82
N ASN A 65 0.73 2.19 -0.73
CA ASN A 65 1.95 1.56 -1.25
C ASN A 65 2.10 1.77 -2.77
N ARG A 66 1.00 1.70 -3.52
CA ARG A 66 1.00 2.00 -4.95
C ARG A 66 1.34 3.47 -5.21
N PHE A 67 0.71 4.42 -4.48
CA PHE A 67 1.00 5.84 -4.62
C PHE A 67 2.50 6.13 -4.43
N VAL A 68 3.09 5.61 -3.37
CA VAL A 68 4.53 5.76 -3.08
C VAL A 68 5.38 5.26 -4.25
N ASN A 69 5.07 4.08 -4.81
CA ASN A 69 5.85 3.53 -5.91
C ASN A 69 5.62 4.26 -7.24
N ASP A 70 4.39 4.71 -7.51
CA ASP A 70 4.06 5.48 -8.72
C ASP A 70 4.70 6.89 -8.70
N THR A 71 5.03 7.41 -7.51
CA THR A 71 5.67 8.71 -7.30
C THR A 71 7.14 8.64 -6.89
N LEU A 72 7.73 7.46 -6.81
CA LEU A 72 9.09 7.22 -6.29
C LEU A 72 10.19 8.06 -6.99
N GLN A 73 10.00 8.38 -8.27
CA GLN A 73 10.94 9.16 -9.09
C GLN A 73 10.56 10.66 -9.19
N ILE A 74 9.57 11.09 -8.40
CA ILE A 74 9.05 12.46 -8.42
C ILE A 74 9.42 13.12 -7.10
N GLU A 75 10.07 14.27 -7.17
CA GLU A 75 10.27 15.10 -5.99
C GLU A 75 8.93 15.75 -5.61
N LEU A 76 8.39 15.36 -4.46
CA LEU A 76 7.11 15.84 -3.95
C LEU A 76 7.34 16.79 -2.78
N ASP A 77 7.05 18.08 -3.00
CA ASP A 77 7.03 19.09 -1.92
C ASP A 77 5.68 19.13 -1.19
N ASN A 78 4.70 18.39 -1.68
CA ASN A 78 3.35 18.35 -1.13
C ASN A 78 3.35 17.70 0.26
N GLU A 79 2.57 18.27 1.19
CA GLU A 79 2.20 17.54 2.39
C GLU A 79 1.26 16.39 2.03
N ILE A 80 1.52 15.21 2.58
CA ILE A 80 0.75 14.00 2.31
C ILE A 80 -0.09 13.62 3.53
N TYR A 81 -1.38 13.46 3.30
CA TYR A 81 -2.36 12.96 4.26
C TYR A 81 -2.88 11.60 3.81
N TYR A 82 -3.20 10.75 4.76
CA TYR A 82 -3.78 9.43 4.49
C TYR A 82 -5.11 9.30 5.21
N CYS A 83 -6.13 8.85 4.47
CA CYS A 83 -7.44 8.50 4.99
C CYS A 83 -7.70 7.03 4.67
N ALA A 84 -7.49 6.17 5.65
CA ALA A 84 -7.60 4.73 5.46
C ALA A 84 -9.06 4.30 5.35
N THR A 85 -9.39 3.59 4.26
CA THR A 85 -10.71 3.03 3.99
C THR A 85 -10.67 1.51 3.79
N GLY A 86 -9.50 0.90 3.95
CA GLY A 86 -9.27 -0.54 3.85
C GLY A 86 -9.73 -1.30 5.08
N SER A 87 -9.64 -2.63 5.02
CA SER A 87 -9.98 -3.52 6.13
C SER A 87 -8.78 -3.85 7.03
N GLY A 88 -7.55 -3.86 6.49
CA GLY A 88 -6.32 -4.12 7.24
C GLY A 88 -5.89 -2.90 8.03
N ASN A 89 -5.49 -1.86 7.33
CA ASN A 89 -5.03 -0.57 7.87
C ASN A 89 -3.84 -0.72 8.84
N ASP A 90 -2.87 -1.57 8.48
CA ASP A 90 -1.71 -1.84 9.33
C ASP A 90 -0.82 -0.60 9.43
N PHE A 91 -0.55 0.08 8.31
CA PHE A 91 0.18 1.34 8.30
C PHE A 91 -0.52 2.41 9.15
N LEU A 92 -1.85 2.51 9.08
CA LEU A 92 -2.61 3.48 9.87
C LEU A 92 -2.42 3.25 11.38
N ARG A 93 -2.38 1.99 11.82
CA ARG A 93 -2.13 1.63 13.23
C ARG A 93 -0.73 2.04 13.67
N ASP A 94 0.27 1.81 12.82
CA ASP A 94 1.67 2.17 13.10
C ASP A 94 1.87 3.68 13.27
N VAL A 95 1.14 4.48 12.50
CA VAL A 95 1.18 5.95 12.62
C VAL A 95 0.20 6.51 13.65
N GLY A 96 -0.55 5.67 14.35
CA GLY A 96 -1.49 6.07 15.40
C GLY A 96 -2.74 6.78 14.89
N GLY A 97 -3.15 6.50 13.65
CA GLY A 97 -4.33 7.09 13.03
C GLY A 97 -5.63 6.35 13.32
N GLU A 98 -6.73 6.94 12.90
CA GLU A 98 -8.08 6.39 13.03
C GLU A 98 -8.73 6.22 11.66
N ALA A 99 -9.35 5.06 11.41
CA ALA A 99 -9.95 4.76 10.11
C ALA A 99 -11.03 5.78 9.74
N GLY A 100 -11.00 6.21 8.47
CA GLY A 100 -11.92 7.23 7.95
C GLY A 100 -11.58 8.67 8.35
N LYS A 101 -10.51 8.89 9.14
CA LYS A 101 -10.02 10.23 9.47
C LYS A 101 -8.69 10.50 8.77
N PRO A 102 -8.52 11.68 8.15
CA PRO A 102 -7.26 12.05 7.53
C PRO A 102 -6.18 12.30 8.59
N ILE A 103 -5.02 11.71 8.40
CA ILE A 103 -3.82 11.93 9.23
C ILE A 103 -2.65 12.33 8.33
N LYS A 104 -1.86 13.32 8.75
CA LYS A 104 -0.65 13.72 8.03
C LYS A 104 0.42 12.65 8.18
N ILE A 105 0.96 12.20 7.05
CA ILE A 105 1.93 11.09 7.00
C ILE A 105 3.23 11.46 6.27
N THR A 106 3.43 12.71 5.87
CA THR A 106 4.58 13.15 5.07
C THR A 106 5.91 12.62 5.63
N GLU A 107 6.11 12.73 6.95
CA GLU A 107 7.37 12.30 7.59
C GLU A 107 7.55 10.78 7.61
N TYR A 108 6.46 10.02 7.61
CA TYR A 108 6.51 8.55 7.59
C TYR A 108 6.82 7.98 6.21
N LEU A 109 6.70 8.80 5.16
CA LEU A 109 7.02 8.39 3.79
C LEU A 109 8.45 8.71 3.38
N LYS A 110 9.22 9.39 4.26
CA LYS A 110 10.64 9.61 4.08
C LYS A 110 11.40 8.32 4.43
N ASP A 111 12.45 8.05 3.70
CA ASP A 111 13.36 6.94 3.97
C ASP A 111 12.70 5.55 4.06
N LEU A 112 11.67 5.33 3.23
CA LEU A 112 11.03 4.02 3.15
C LEU A 112 12.03 2.95 2.68
N PRO A 113 11.99 1.75 3.27
CA PRO A 113 12.82 0.65 2.83
C PRO A 113 12.48 0.24 1.39
N THR A 114 13.51 -0.23 0.70
CA THR A 114 13.39 -0.73 -0.66
C THR A 114 13.61 -2.23 -0.73
N VAL A 115 13.00 -2.86 -1.71
CA VAL A 115 13.25 -4.25 -2.09
C VAL A 115 13.56 -4.30 -3.58
N GLU A 116 14.56 -5.10 -3.93
CA GLU A 116 14.88 -5.41 -5.33
C GLU A 116 14.55 -6.88 -5.61
N VAL A 117 13.68 -7.11 -6.59
CA VAL A 117 13.31 -8.45 -7.05
C VAL A 117 13.42 -8.50 -8.57
N CYS A 118 14.21 -9.42 -9.08
CA CYS A 118 14.44 -9.59 -10.53
C CYS A 118 14.82 -8.29 -11.25
N GLY A 119 15.68 -7.48 -10.62
CA GLY A 119 16.16 -6.20 -11.18
C GLY A 119 15.15 -5.06 -11.12
N LYS A 120 14.02 -5.23 -10.45
CA LYS A 120 13.05 -4.18 -10.21
C LYS A 120 13.08 -3.76 -8.75
N THR A 121 13.34 -2.48 -8.50
CA THR A 121 13.30 -1.87 -7.18
C THR A 121 11.92 -1.28 -6.88
N SER A 122 11.42 -1.50 -5.67
CA SER A 122 10.19 -0.91 -5.16
C SER A 122 10.35 -0.55 -3.69
N CYS A 123 9.62 0.47 -3.23
CA CYS A 123 9.47 0.76 -1.80
C CYS A 123 8.33 -0.07 -1.20
N PHE A 124 8.36 -0.27 0.11
CA PHE A 124 7.23 -0.86 0.83
C PHE A 124 6.97 -0.14 2.16
N ILE A 125 5.69 0.02 2.48
CA ILE A 125 5.26 0.75 3.69
C ILE A 125 5.15 -0.17 4.91
N ASN A 126 4.69 -1.42 4.72
CA ASN A 126 4.47 -2.38 5.82
C ASN A 126 5.50 -3.49 5.82
N GLY A 127 5.58 -4.26 4.75
CA GLY A 127 6.52 -5.35 4.66
C GLY A 127 6.46 -6.10 3.33
N VAL A 128 7.46 -6.94 3.12
CA VAL A 128 7.53 -7.89 2.01
C VAL A 128 7.74 -9.29 2.57
N GLY A 129 7.07 -10.27 2.01
CA GLY A 129 7.13 -11.66 2.48
C GLY A 129 7.52 -12.62 1.38
N TYR A 130 8.34 -13.60 1.73
CA TYR A 130 8.64 -14.75 0.91
C TYR A 130 7.96 -16.00 1.46
N GLY A 131 7.72 -16.96 0.58
CA GLY A 131 7.13 -18.22 0.97
C GLY A 131 5.61 -18.20 0.83
N ILE A 132 4.89 -18.63 1.86
CA ILE A 132 3.43 -18.70 1.82
C ILE A 132 2.76 -17.35 1.63
N ASP A 133 3.40 -16.26 2.07
CA ASP A 133 2.90 -14.90 1.83
C ASP A 133 2.84 -14.58 0.35
N GLY A 134 3.93 -14.87 -0.38
CA GLY A 134 3.96 -14.71 -1.84
C GLY A 134 2.90 -15.56 -2.53
N TYR A 135 2.74 -16.81 -2.11
CA TYR A 135 1.67 -17.68 -2.60
C TYR A 135 0.28 -17.08 -2.36
N CYS A 136 0.03 -16.55 -1.17
CA CYS A 136 -1.26 -15.93 -0.86
C CYS A 136 -1.54 -14.69 -1.71
N CYS A 137 -0.53 -13.87 -1.97
CA CYS A 137 -0.65 -12.70 -2.83
C CYS A 137 -0.93 -13.11 -4.29
N GLU A 138 -0.16 -14.04 -4.84
CA GLU A 138 -0.32 -14.54 -6.21
C GLU A 138 -1.71 -15.14 -6.43
N GLU A 139 -2.16 -15.99 -5.51
CA GLU A 139 -3.48 -16.62 -5.58
C GLU A 139 -4.61 -15.59 -5.41
N GLY A 140 -4.43 -14.60 -4.54
CA GLY A 140 -5.35 -13.48 -4.38
C GLY A 140 -5.48 -12.66 -5.67
N ASP A 141 -4.37 -12.37 -6.34
CA ASP A 141 -4.36 -11.63 -7.60
C ASP A 141 -4.99 -12.45 -8.73
N ARG A 142 -4.74 -13.76 -8.77
CA ARG A 142 -5.37 -14.68 -9.72
C ARG A 142 -6.91 -14.69 -9.56
N LEU A 143 -7.40 -14.74 -8.34
CA LEU A 143 -8.83 -14.72 -8.04
C LEU A 143 -9.46 -13.37 -8.42
N ARG A 144 -8.77 -12.25 -8.18
CA ARG A 144 -9.24 -10.92 -8.64
C ARG A 144 -9.33 -10.85 -10.15
N ALA A 145 -8.32 -11.35 -10.86
CA ALA A 145 -8.33 -11.41 -12.32
C ALA A 145 -9.46 -12.29 -12.87
N ALA A 146 -9.90 -13.31 -12.12
CA ALA A 146 -11.05 -14.15 -12.44
C ALA A 146 -12.40 -13.51 -12.07
N GLY A 147 -12.42 -12.28 -11.52
CA GLY A 147 -13.64 -11.53 -11.16
C GLY A 147 -14.17 -11.75 -9.75
N GLU A 148 -13.42 -12.46 -8.89
CA GLU A 148 -13.79 -12.64 -7.49
C GLU A 148 -13.69 -11.31 -6.72
N LYS A 149 -14.79 -10.89 -6.12
CA LYS A 149 -14.86 -9.62 -5.37
C LYS A 149 -14.47 -9.76 -3.90
N ASN A 150 -14.72 -10.94 -3.31
CA ASN A 150 -14.49 -11.21 -1.90
C ASN A 150 -13.39 -12.27 -1.72
N ILE A 151 -12.15 -11.83 -1.63
CA ILE A 151 -11.01 -12.74 -1.49
C ILE A 151 -10.76 -13.00 0.01
N ASN A 152 -10.88 -14.26 0.39
CA ASN A 152 -10.60 -14.69 1.76
C ASN A 152 -9.16 -15.23 1.85
N TYR A 153 -8.22 -14.36 2.22
CA TYR A 153 -6.80 -14.70 2.37
C TYR A 153 -6.54 -15.79 3.41
N THR A 154 -7.34 -15.85 4.48
CA THR A 154 -7.21 -16.93 5.47
C THR A 154 -7.51 -18.29 4.84
N SER A 155 -8.55 -18.38 4.01
CA SER A 155 -8.87 -19.61 3.28
C SER A 155 -7.77 -19.99 2.28
N ILE A 156 -7.19 -19.01 1.58
CA ILE A 156 -6.06 -19.23 0.68
C ILE A 156 -4.85 -19.76 1.45
N ALA A 157 -4.50 -19.13 2.57
CA ALA A 157 -3.39 -19.56 3.41
C ALA A 157 -3.58 -21.00 3.93
N ILE A 158 -4.77 -21.34 4.43
CA ILE A 158 -5.08 -22.70 4.91
C ILE A 158 -4.95 -23.74 3.78
N LYS A 159 -5.53 -23.45 2.60
CA LYS A 159 -5.41 -24.34 1.42
C LYS A 159 -3.96 -24.44 0.95
N GLY A 160 -3.24 -23.32 0.96
CA GLY A 160 -1.82 -23.28 0.65
C GLY A 160 -1.01 -24.19 1.56
N LEU A 161 -1.16 -24.04 2.87
CA LEU A 161 -0.46 -24.85 3.88
C LEU A 161 -0.74 -26.34 3.75
N LEU A 162 -1.99 -26.71 3.47
CA LEU A 162 -2.39 -28.11 3.45
C LEU A 162 -2.10 -28.82 2.12
N PHE A 163 -2.21 -28.12 0.98
CA PHE A 163 -2.29 -28.80 -0.32
C PHE A 163 -1.36 -28.25 -1.41
N HIS A 164 -0.99 -26.97 -1.37
CA HIS A 164 -0.37 -26.34 -2.54
C HIS A 164 1.04 -25.83 -2.30
N TYR A 165 1.37 -25.40 -1.09
CA TYR A 165 2.68 -24.84 -0.77
C TYR A 165 3.55 -25.86 -0.05
N LYS A 166 4.83 -25.93 -0.44
CA LYS A 166 5.83 -26.77 0.24
C LYS A 166 6.96 -25.89 0.73
N PRO A 167 7.39 -26.07 1.99
CA PRO A 167 8.52 -25.31 2.53
C PRO A 167 9.80 -25.62 1.74
N THR A 168 10.62 -24.61 1.56
CA THR A 168 11.90 -24.72 0.88
C THR A 168 13.06 -24.39 1.81
N ASN A 169 14.29 -24.70 1.40
CA ASN A 169 15.46 -24.20 2.10
C ASN A 169 15.76 -22.78 1.65
N ALA A 170 16.16 -21.93 2.58
CA ALA A 170 16.53 -20.57 2.31
C ALA A 170 17.93 -20.24 2.87
N THR A 171 18.64 -19.42 2.13
CA THR A 171 19.85 -18.74 2.61
C THR A 171 19.53 -17.26 2.70
N VAL A 172 19.77 -16.68 3.86
CA VAL A 172 19.54 -15.26 4.13
C VAL A 172 20.87 -14.64 4.53
N THR A 173 21.25 -13.58 3.86
CA THR A 173 22.46 -12.81 4.22
C THR A 173 22.03 -11.48 4.83
N VAL A 174 22.45 -11.22 6.07
CA VAL A 174 22.16 -9.98 6.79
C VAL A 174 23.50 -9.37 7.17
N ASP A 175 23.74 -8.13 6.76
CA ASP A 175 24.99 -7.40 7.01
C ASP A 175 26.26 -8.19 6.63
N GLY A 176 26.18 -8.95 5.53
CA GLY A 176 27.28 -9.77 5.02
C GLY A 176 27.39 -11.15 5.72
N VAL A 177 26.60 -11.46 6.72
CA VAL A 177 26.61 -12.76 7.43
C VAL A 177 25.53 -13.68 6.83
N GLU A 178 25.98 -14.86 6.37
CA GLU A 178 25.10 -15.85 5.77
C GLU A 178 24.47 -16.78 6.84
N HIS A 179 23.15 -16.94 6.75
CA HIS A 179 22.37 -17.84 7.59
C HIS A 179 21.60 -18.84 6.71
N LYS A 180 21.67 -20.13 7.05
CA LYS A 180 21.00 -21.20 6.30
C LYS A 180 19.85 -21.77 7.10
N TYR A 181 18.67 -21.79 6.50
CA TYR A 181 17.45 -22.30 7.10
C TYR A 181 16.88 -23.46 6.28
N LYS A 182 16.32 -24.44 6.96
CA LYS A 182 15.65 -25.59 6.32
C LYS A 182 14.15 -25.53 6.55
N LYS A 183 13.37 -25.95 5.55
CA LYS A 183 11.91 -26.03 5.62
C LYS A 183 11.27 -24.69 6.00
N VAL A 184 11.70 -23.61 5.36
CA VAL A 184 11.15 -22.28 5.56
C VAL A 184 9.78 -22.18 4.91
N TRP A 185 8.78 -21.83 5.70
CA TRP A 185 7.42 -21.60 5.26
C TRP A 185 7.17 -20.12 4.93
N ILE A 186 7.79 -19.24 5.69
CA ILE A 186 7.62 -17.81 5.60
C ILE A 186 8.92 -17.09 5.97
N ALA A 187 9.25 -16.04 5.25
CA ALA A 187 10.39 -15.16 5.58
C ALA A 187 9.96 -13.70 5.34
N PRO A 188 9.33 -13.05 6.32
CA PRO A 188 8.91 -11.66 6.20
C PRO A 188 10.07 -10.71 6.50
N THR A 189 10.08 -9.58 5.80
CA THR A 189 10.88 -8.40 6.13
C THR A 189 9.90 -7.24 6.37
N MET A 190 9.88 -6.73 7.58
CA MET A 190 8.87 -5.77 8.03
C MET A 190 9.48 -4.39 8.21
N ASN A 191 8.71 -3.35 7.84
CA ASN A 191 8.97 -1.95 8.15
C ASN A 191 8.02 -1.46 9.26
N GLY A 192 6.82 -2.02 9.34
CA GLY A 192 5.83 -1.75 10.39
C GLY A 192 6.24 -2.33 11.76
N ARG A 193 5.61 -1.84 12.80
CA ARG A 193 5.82 -2.22 14.21
C ARG A 193 4.84 -3.27 14.66
#